data_30d57f783df163e8a2496702e30d3ef5
#
_entry.id   30d57f783df163e8a2496702e30d3ef5
#
_cell.length_a   1.000
_cell.length_b   1.000
_cell.length_c   1.000
_cell.angle_alpha   90.00
_cell.angle_beta   90.00
_cell.angle_gamma   90.00
#
_symmetry.space_group_name_H-M   'P 1'
#
loop_
_entity.id
_entity.type
_entity.pdbx_description
1 polymer ?
#
loop_
_entity_poly.entity_id
_entity_poly.type
_entity_poly.pdbx_seq_one_letter_code
_entity_poly.pdbx_strand_id
1 'polypeptide(L)'
;MLVANSYLGHRDDLADRLADADPATVVLSDTERQRSRVRTETTDGRDLGVVVADDLGDGDVLEADDGTLVVVELAAVDALVVSVADAEMAAMAALELGHALGNRHWDLAVRDGEALFPVPDTRERMAATVAELLPDGVATHFEQVPPTTFDEAGDHAGDGHGHGDHTHGDDGHAHSHAGDGHSHGVHSIDGGES
;
A
#
# COMPACT_ATOMS: atom_id res chain seq x y z
N MET A 1 21.94 22.39 -2.97
CA MET A 1 20.95 21.31 -2.89
C MET A 1 21.68 20.09 -2.40
N LEU A 2 21.28 19.53 -1.27
CA LEU A 2 21.77 18.24 -0.77
C LEU A 2 21.20 17.10 -1.61
N VAL A 3 21.92 15.99 -1.75
CA VAL A 3 21.39 14.77 -2.39
C VAL A 3 21.65 13.59 -1.46
N ALA A 4 20.60 13.14 -0.76
CA ALA A 4 20.63 11.97 0.10
C ALA A 4 20.39 10.72 -0.75
N ASN A 5 21.43 9.88 -0.89
CA ASN A 5 21.45 8.74 -1.80
C ASN A 5 21.95 7.44 -1.18
N SER A 6 22.27 7.45 0.09
CA SER A 6 22.72 6.27 0.83
C SER A 6 21.84 6.03 2.04
N TYR A 7 21.15 4.90 2.08
CA TYR A 7 20.41 4.45 3.26
C TYR A 7 21.39 3.85 4.27
N LEU A 8 21.32 4.28 5.52
CA LEU A 8 22.23 3.87 6.58
C LEU A 8 21.60 2.93 7.61
N GLY A 9 20.28 2.95 7.75
CA GLY A 9 19.52 2.22 8.76
C GLY A 9 18.62 3.13 9.57
N HIS A 10 18.06 2.61 10.66
CA HIS A 10 17.16 3.35 11.53
C HIS A 10 17.93 4.15 12.59
N ARG A 11 17.37 5.28 13.02
CA ARG A 11 17.97 6.20 14.01
C ARG A 11 18.35 5.54 15.33
N ASP A 12 17.60 4.51 15.76
CA ASP A 12 17.86 3.80 17.01
C ASP A 12 19.18 3.03 16.94
N ASP A 13 19.54 2.51 15.77
CA ASP A 13 20.79 1.80 15.52
C ASP A 13 21.98 2.76 15.32
N LEU A 14 21.69 4.02 15.03
CA LEU A 14 22.68 5.06 14.70
C LEU A 14 22.76 6.18 15.74
N ALA A 15 22.23 5.94 16.95
CA ALA A 15 22.12 6.97 17.99
C ALA A 15 23.45 7.65 18.32
N ASP A 16 24.53 6.90 18.46
CA ASP A 16 25.88 7.45 18.73
C ASP A 16 26.39 8.33 17.58
N ARG A 17 26.16 7.88 16.34
CA ARG A 17 26.58 8.63 15.14
C ARG A 17 25.79 9.92 14.97
N LEU A 18 24.51 9.89 15.30
CA LEU A 18 23.63 11.07 15.26
C LEU A 18 23.95 12.06 16.37
N ALA A 19 24.35 11.58 17.56
CA ALA A 19 24.73 12.44 18.68
C ALA A 19 25.99 13.28 18.40
N ASP A 20 26.91 12.76 17.61
CA ASP A 20 28.16 13.43 17.22
C ASP A 20 28.01 14.30 15.97
N ALA A 21 26.85 14.25 15.30
CA ALA A 21 26.55 14.99 14.09
C ALA A 21 25.50 16.09 14.36
N ASP A 22 25.32 16.97 13.39
CA ASP A 22 24.20 17.92 13.32
C ASP A 22 23.28 17.48 12.16
N PRO A 23 22.41 16.47 12.39
CA PRO A 23 21.62 15.88 11.32
C PRO A 23 20.55 16.85 10.84
N ALA A 24 20.32 16.88 9.54
CA ALA A 24 19.13 17.49 8.96
C ALA A 24 17.91 16.59 9.19
N THR A 25 16.73 17.17 9.21
CA THR A 25 15.47 16.43 9.23
C THR A 25 14.68 16.75 7.98
N VAL A 26 14.07 15.72 7.38
CA VAL A 26 13.11 15.86 6.29
C VAL A 26 11.78 15.24 6.69
N VAL A 27 10.68 15.92 6.39
CA VAL A 27 9.32 15.39 6.58
C VAL A 27 8.78 14.96 5.24
N LEU A 28 8.47 13.67 5.10
CA LEU A 28 7.93 13.10 3.86
C LEU A 28 6.46 12.71 4.06
N SER A 29 5.64 13.00 3.07
CA SER A 29 4.29 12.45 2.98
C SER A 29 4.35 10.95 2.62
N ASP A 30 3.25 10.24 2.82
CA ASP A 30 3.13 8.82 2.46
C ASP A 30 3.44 8.57 0.97
N THR A 31 2.95 9.43 0.08
CA THR A 31 3.26 9.33 -1.35
C THR A 31 4.74 9.60 -1.68
N GLU A 32 5.41 10.47 -0.93
CA GLU A 32 6.82 10.81 -1.17
C GLU A 32 7.74 9.70 -0.69
N ARG A 33 7.47 9.10 0.48
CA ARG A 33 8.31 8.03 1.05
C ARG A 33 8.41 6.79 0.17
N GLN A 34 7.40 6.51 -0.65
CA GLN A 34 7.30 5.38 -1.57
C GLN A 34 7.96 5.65 -2.94
N ARG A 35 8.48 6.85 -3.16
CA ARG A 35 9.13 7.20 -4.43
C ARG A 35 10.63 7.04 -4.35
N SER A 36 11.21 6.39 -5.33
CA SER A 36 12.67 6.26 -5.45
C SER A 36 13.40 7.60 -5.67
N ARG A 37 12.67 8.66 -5.99
CA ARG A 37 13.21 10.02 -6.15
C ARG A 37 12.21 11.07 -5.70
N VAL A 38 12.64 11.91 -4.76
CA VAL A 38 11.84 13.03 -4.24
C VAL A 38 12.69 14.29 -4.24
N ARG A 39 12.09 15.42 -4.58
CA ARG A 39 12.68 16.73 -4.37
C ARG A 39 11.82 17.47 -3.35
N THR A 40 12.44 17.87 -2.26
CA THR A 40 11.78 18.51 -1.12
C THR A 40 12.75 19.47 -0.42
N GLU A 41 12.41 19.89 0.79
CA GLU A 41 13.25 20.72 1.63
C GLU A 41 13.39 20.07 3.01
N THR A 42 14.52 20.28 3.65
CA THR A 42 14.70 19.92 5.06
C THR A 42 13.92 20.89 5.95
N THR A 43 13.69 20.53 7.22
CA THR A 43 12.94 21.36 8.17
C THR A 43 13.60 22.72 8.44
N ASP A 44 14.91 22.85 8.19
CA ASP A 44 15.67 24.09 8.25
C ASP A 44 15.72 24.87 6.92
N GLY A 45 14.98 24.41 5.89
CA GLY A 45 14.76 25.12 4.63
C GLY A 45 15.87 24.91 3.58
N ARG A 46 16.68 23.85 3.69
CA ARG A 46 17.65 23.52 2.65
C ARG A 46 17.02 22.65 1.55
N ASP A 47 17.27 22.98 0.28
CA ASP A 47 16.88 22.11 -0.85
C ASP A 47 17.47 20.70 -0.68
N LEU A 48 16.64 19.67 -0.76
CA LEU A 48 17.02 18.28 -0.63
C LEU A 48 16.46 17.44 -1.79
N GLY A 49 17.32 16.63 -2.39
CA GLY A 49 16.93 15.51 -3.25
C GLY A 49 17.12 14.20 -2.50
N VAL A 50 16.10 13.39 -2.42
CA VAL A 50 16.19 12.02 -1.90
C VAL A 50 16.20 11.06 -3.07
N VAL A 51 17.18 10.14 -3.11
CA VAL A 51 17.35 9.15 -4.19
C VAL A 51 17.68 7.80 -3.55
N VAL A 52 16.65 7.03 -3.23
CA VAL A 52 16.77 5.69 -2.62
C VAL A 52 15.82 4.73 -3.34
N ALA A 53 16.11 3.45 -3.31
CA ALA A 53 15.30 2.44 -4.00
C ALA A 53 14.16 1.89 -3.13
N ASP A 54 14.37 1.89 -1.81
CA ASP A 54 13.44 1.30 -0.84
C ASP A 54 12.47 2.37 -0.31
N ASP A 55 11.31 1.92 0.14
CA ASP A 55 10.34 2.76 0.82
C ASP A 55 10.92 3.22 2.16
N LEU A 56 10.75 4.50 2.46
CA LEU A 56 11.30 5.10 3.68
C LEU A 56 10.31 5.02 4.83
N GLY A 57 10.83 4.66 6.00
CA GLY A 57 10.14 4.65 7.28
C GLY A 57 10.41 5.89 8.14
N ASP A 58 9.59 6.09 9.18
CA ASP A 58 9.86 7.10 10.20
C ASP A 58 11.12 6.73 10.98
N GLY A 59 12.04 7.67 11.12
CA GLY A 59 13.31 7.43 11.80
C GLY A 59 14.42 6.84 10.93
N ASP A 60 14.18 6.62 9.65
CA ASP A 60 15.23 6.22 8.71
C ASP A 60 16.28 7.32 8.57
N VAL A 61 17.52 6.91 8.41
CA VAL A 61 18.67 7.81 8.28
C VAL A 61 19.33 7.62 6.92
N LEU A 62 19.46 8.71 6.21
CA LEU A 62 20.16 8.78 4.95
C LEU A 62 21.46 9.57 5.10
N GLU A 63 22.42 9.31 4.22
CA GLU A 63 23.61 10.14 4.07
C GLU A 63 23.56 10.86 2.72
N ALA A 64 23.80 12.15 2.76
CA ALA A 64 23.91 12.98 1.57
C ALA A 64 25.33 12.95 0.99
N ASP A 65 25.47 13.43 -0.24
CA ASP A 65 26.72 13.48 -1.03
C ASP A 65 27.85 14.28 -0.36
N ASP A 66 27.51 15.18 0.56
CA ASP A 66 28.46 15.97 1.35
C ASP A 66 28.77 15.38 2.76
N GLY A 67 28.19 14.22 3.08
CA GLY A 67 28.33 13.55 4.37
C GLY A 67 27.32 14.00 5.43
N THR A 68 26.39 14.91 5.11
CA THR A 68 25.30 15.31 6.01
C THR A 68 24.37 14.12 6.26
N LEU A 69 24.09 13.85 7.53
CA LEU A 69 23.05 12.89 7.91
C LEU A 69 21.68 13.53 7.81
N VAL A 70 20.73 12.82 7.23
CA VAL A 70 19.34 13.25 7.07
C VAL A 70 18.43 12.23 7.73
N VAL A 71 17.70 12.66 8.77
CA VAL A 71 16.69 11.83 9.44
C VAL A 71 15.35 12.06 8.76
N VAL A 72 14.69 10.96 8.42
CA VAL A 72 13.35 10.97 7.83
C VAL A 72 12.31 10.96 8.95
N GLU A 73 11.35 11.86 8.87
CA GLU A 73 10.11 11.85 9.63
C GLU A 73 8.94 11.72 8.66
N LEU A 74 7.90 10.99 9.04
CA LEU A 74 6.73 10.84 8.21
C LEU A 74 5.61 11.77 8.66
N ALA A 75 5.02 12.48 7.71
CA ALA A 75 3.83 13.29 7.97
C ALA A 75 2.68 12.39 8.39
N ALA A 76 2.06 12.67 9.53
CA ALA A 76 0.87 11.95 9.97
C ALA A 76 -0.27 12.12 8.98
N VAL A 77 -1.07 11.07 8.80
CA VAL A 77 -2.27 11.07 7.96
C VAL A 77 -3.53 11.07 8.81
N ASP A 78 -4.57 11.73 8.31
CA ASP A 78 -5.89 11.64 8.95
C ASP A 78 -6.48 10.26 8.73
N ALA A 79 -6.97 9.64 9.79
CA ALA A 79 -7.70 8.39 9.77
C ALA A 79 -9.11 8.57 10.33
N LEU A 80 -10.10 7.96 9.69
CA LEU A 80 -11.41 7.72 10.28
C LEU A 80 -11.34 6.43 11.09
N VAL A 81 -11.69 6.52 12.35
CA VAL A 81 -11.76 5.38 13.27
C VAL A 81 -13.22 4.99 13.47
N VAL A 82 -13.51 3.71 13.32
CA VAL A 82 -14.82 3.07 13.56
C VAL A 82 -14.66 2.11 14.73
N SER A 83 -15.27 2.40 15.87
CA SER A 83 -15.21 1.56 17.05
C SER A 83 -16.22 0.41 16.95
N VAL A 84 -15.71 -0.81 16.67
CA VAL A 84 -16.56 -1.99 16.47
C VAL A 84 -16.60 -2.91 17.69
N ALA A 85 -15.66 -2.77 18.63
CA ALA A 85 -15.58 -3.62 19.82
C ALA A 85 -16.81 -3.54 20.73
N ASP A 86 -17.36 -2.34 20.89
CA ASP A 86 -18.51 -2.07 21.76
C ASP A 86 -19.85 -2.08 20.99
N ALA A 87 -19.82 -2.29 19.68
CA ALA A 87 -21.01 -2.34 18.87
C ALA A 87 -21.65 -3.73 18.94
N GLU A 88 -22.90 -3.81 19.38
CA GLU A 88 -23.73 -5.03 19.27
C GLU A 88 -24.09 -5.26 17.79
N MET A 89 -23.07 -5.52 16.96
CA MET A 89 -23.25 -5.73 15.54
C MET A 89 -23.42 -7.22 15.24
N ALA A 90 -24.51 -7.57 14.56
CA ALA A 90 -24.68 -8.93 14.06
C ALA A 90 -23.57 -9.26 13.04
N ALA A 91 -23.09 -10.50 13.06
CA ALA A 91 -21.99 -10.93 12.18
C ALA A 91 -22.28 -10.66 10.68
N MET A 92 -23.54 -10.77 10.25
CA MET A 92 -23.95 -10.45 8.88
C MET A 92 -23.80 -8.96 8.56
N ALA A 93 -24.19 -8.08 9.49
CA ALA A 93 -24.03 -6.64 9.31
C ALA A 93 -22.56 -6.23 9.26
N ALA A 94 -21.70 -6.86 10.07
CA ALA A 94 -20.25 -6.65 10.01
C ALA A 94 -19.66 -7.10 8.64
N LEU A 95 -20.15 -8.22 8.11
CA LEU A 95 -19.72 -8.72 6.80
C LEU A 95 -20.19 -7.81 5.65
N GLU A 96 -21.43 -7.32 5.71
CA GLU A 96 -21.98 -6.36 4.73
C GLU A 96 -21.21 -5.04 4.77
N LEU A 97 -20.90 -4.54 5.97
CA LEU A 97 -20.10 -3.34 6.15
C LEU A 97 -18.69 -3.53 5.57
N GLY A 98 -18.00 -4.61 5.92
CA GLY A 98 -16.67 -4.92 5.41
C GLY A 98 -16.65 -5.04 3.89
N HIS A 99 -17.68 -5.67 3.29
CA HIS A 99 -17.83 -5.74 1.84
C HIS A 99 -18.06 -4.36 1.21
N ALA A 100 -18.93 -3.54 1.78
CA ALA A 100 -19.24 -2.21 1.28
C ALA A 100 -18.04 -1.25 1.34
N LEU A 101 -17.23 -1.34 2.39
CA LEU A 101 -15.99 -0.56 2.55
C LEU A 101 -14.88 -1.08 1.63
N GLY A 102 -14.69 -2.40 1.55
CA GLY A 102 -13.71 -3.04 0.67
C GLY A 102 -13.93 -2.73 -0.81
N ASN A 103 -15.18 -2.62 -1.27
CA ASN A 103 -15.50 -2.21 -2.64
C ASN A 103 -15.06 -0.77 -2.99
N ARG A 104 -14.69 0.04 -2.01
CA ARG A 104 -14.15 1.38 -2.22
C ARG A 104 -12.64 1.41 -2.34
N HIS A 105 -12.00 0.25 -2.20
CA HIS A 105 -10.54 0.11 -2.20
C HIS A 105 -9.85 1.03 -1.17
N TRP A 106 -10.50 1.22 -0.02
CA TRP A 106 -9.88 1.94 1.08
C TRP A 106 -8.99 0.96 1.87
N ASP A 107 -7.80 1.39 2.16
CA ASP A 107 -6.92 0.64 3.04
C ASP A 107 -7.57 0.54 4.42
N LEU A 108 -7.33 -0.58 5.10
CA LEU A 108 -7.91 -0.88 6.40
C LEU A 108 -6.81 -1.32 7.36
N ALA A 109 -6.66 -0.62 8.46
CA ALA A 109 -5.93 -1.15 9.62
C ALA A 109 -6.90 -1.53 10.73
N VAL A 110 -6.54 -2.54 11.52
CA VAL A 110 -7.34 -2.99 12.67
C VAL A 110 -6.47 -2.90 13.92
N ARG A 111 -6.97 -2.21 14.94
CA ARG A 111 -6.27 -2.00 16.21
C ARG A 111 -7.28 -2.03 17.37
N ASP A 112 -7.08 -2.91 18.33
CA ASP A 112 -7.83 -2.94 19.61
C ASP A 112 -9.36 -2.90 19.46
N GLY A 113 -9.91 -3.55 18.43
CA GLY A 113 -11.34 -3.55 18.15
C GLY A 113 -11.84 -2.30 17.42
N GLU A 114 -10.95 -1.53 16.86
CA GLU A 114 -11.21 -0.40 15.98
C GLU A 114 -10.79 -0.71 14.56
N ALA A 115 -11.55 -0.21 13.60
CA ALA A 115 -11.22 -0.22 12.19
C ALA A 115 -10.82 1.20 11.76
N LEU A 116 -9.61 1.33 11.21
CA LEU A 116 -9.04 2.61 10.79
C LEU A 116 -8.99 2.66 9.27
N PHE A 117 -9.40 3.78 8.71
CA PHE A 117 -9.39 4.03 7.27
C PHE A 117 -8.68 5.37 7.00
N PRO A 118 -7.69 5.44 6.10
CA PRO A 118 -7.08 6.69 5.73
C PRO A 118 -8.13 7.60 5.05
N VAL A 119 -8.07 8.89 5.31
CA VAL A 119 -9.00 9.87 4.73
C VAL A 119 -8.46 10.32 3.35
N PRO A 120 -9.06 9.87 2.24
CA PRO A 120 -8.50 10.14 0.93
C PRO A 120 -8.81 11.55 0.39
N ASP A 121 -9.77 12.26 0.98
CA ASP A 121 -10.24 13.57 0.51
C ASP A 121 -10.51 14.50 1.71
N THR A 122 -11.75 14.64 2.14
CA THR A 122 -12.12 15.46 3.30
C THR A 122 -12.82 14.65 4.37
N ARG A 123 -12.61 15.04 5.64
CA ARG A 123 -13.27 14.40 6.79
C ARG A 123 -14.79 14.40 6.65
N GLU A 124 -15.38 15.51 6.18
CA GLU A 124 -16.84 15.64 6.03
C GLU A 124 -17.39 14.65 5.00
N ARG A 125 -16.71 14.51 3.86
CA ARG A 125 -17.13 13.59 2.80
C ARG A 125 -16.99 12.13 3.26
N MET A 126 -15.90 11.81 3.93
CA MET A 126 -15.69 10.48 4.48
C MET A 126 -16.72 10.13 5.53
N ALA A 127 -16.96 11.02 6.50
CA ALA A 127 -17.97 10.84 7.53
C ALA A 127 -19.37 10.63 6.93
N ALA A 128 -19.76 11.42 5.94
CA ALA A 128 -21.06 11.27 5.26
C ALA A 128 -21.18 9.91 4.56
N THR A 129 -20.12 9.49 3.86
CA THR A 129 -20.09 8.20 3.17
C THR A 129 -20.20 7.02 4.13
N VAL A 130 -19.47 7.08 5.25
CA VAL A 130 -19.47 5.99 6.23
C VAL A 130 -20.76 5.96 7.04
N ALA A 131 -21.34 7.12 7.38
CA ALA A 131 -22.62 7.20 8.10
C ALA A 131 -23.78 6.51 7.38
N GLU A 132 -23.75 6.42 6.05
CA GLU A 132 -24.75 5.68 5.26
C GLU A 132 -24.59 4.16 5.35
N LEU A 133 -23.41 3.68 5.78
CA LEU A 133 -23.06 2.26 5.81
C LEU A 133 -23.05 1.68 7.22
N LEU A 134 -22.84 2.52 8.23
CA LEU A 134 -22.74 2.08 9.60
C LEU A 134 -24.11 1.80 10.21
N PRO A 135 -24.28 0.71 10.96
CA PRO A 135 -25.43 0.51 11.81
C PRO A 135 -25.55 1.61 12.88
N ASP A 136 -26.79 1.81 13.36
CA ASP A 136 -27.03 2.74 14.46
C ASP A 136 -26.21 2.37 15.70
N GLY A 137 -25.63 3.39 16.34
CA GLY A 137 -24.89 3.24 17.59
C GLY A 137 -23.40 2.93 17.43
N VAL A 138 -22.89 2.76 16.22
CA VAL A 138 -21.44 2.62 15.98
C VAL A 138 -20.79 3.99 16.08
N ALA A 139 -19.84 4.12 17.02
CA ALA A 139 -19.10 5.37 17.21
C ALA A 139 -18.01 5.55 16.18
N THR A 140 -17.83 6.79 15.71
CA THR A 140 -16.74 7.17 14.83
C THR A 140 -16.05 8.44 15.29
N HIS A 141 -14.75 8.55 15.04
CA HIS A 141 -13.99 9.77 15.25
C HIS A 141 -12.85 9.87 14.24
N PHE A 142 -12.15 10.99 14.24
CA PHE A 142 -10.95 11.18 13.43
C PHE A 142 -9.74 11.33 14.33
N GLU A 143 -8.64 10.70 13.95
CA GLU A 143 -7.34 10.89 14.58
C GLU A 143 -6.24 11.03 13.52
N GLN A 144 -5.06 11.46 13.94
CA GLN A 144 -3.86 11.44 13.10
C GLN A 144 -2.99 10.25 13.49
N VAL A 145 -2.61 9.47 12.50
CA VAL A 145 -1.77 8.27 12.66
C VAL A 145 -0.56 8.32 11.74
N PRO A 146 0.53 7.64 12.08
CA PRO A 146 1.61 7.41 11.11
C PRO A 146 1.07 6.72 9.85
N PRO A 147 1.52 7.09 8.65
CA PRO A 147 1.07 6.43 7.41
C PRO A 147 1.38 4.93 7.39
N THR A 148 2.47 4.50 8.06
CA THR A 148 2.85 3.09 8.25
C THR A 148 1.78 2.24 8.96
N THR A 149 0.80 2.87 9.61
CA THR A 149 -0.38 2.17 10.18
C THR A 149 -1.12 1.33 9.13
N PHE A 150 -1.04 1.71 7.87
CA PHE A 150 -1.75 1.07 6.77
C PHE A 150 -0.87 0.16 5.90
N ASP A 151 0.44 0.07 6.15
CA ASP A 151 1.37 -0.73 5.34
C ASP A 151 1.05 -2.23 5.40
N GLU A 152 0.68 -2.75 6.58
CA GLU A 152 0.32 -4.16 6.76
C GLU A 152 -1.03 -4.53 6.12
N ALA A 153 -1.87 -3.55 5.82
CA ALA A 153 -3.19 -3.79 5.21
C ALA A 153 -3.08 -4.27 3.74
N GLY A 154 -2.02 -3.88 3.04
CA GLY A 154 -1.74 -4.29 1.65
C GLY A 154 -1.27 -5.74 1.52
N ASP A 155 -0.61 -6.29 2.53
CA ASP A 155 -0.03 -7.64 2.47
C ASP A 155 -1.08 -8.77 2.56
N HIS A 156 -2.27 -8.53 3.04
CA HIS A 156 -3.34 -9.53 3.10
C HIS A 156 -3.99 -9.82 1.75
N ALA A 157 -3.73 -9.05 0.71
CA ALA A 157 -4.27 -9.24 -0.65
C ALA A 157 -3.34 -9.99 -1.60
N GLY A 158 -2.09 -10.29 -1.21
CA GLY A 158 -1.03 -10.76 -2.11
C GLY A 158 -0.44 -12.15 -1.86
N ASP A 159 -0.72 -12.82 -0.77
CA ASP A 159 -0.05 -14.08 -0.42
C ASP A 159 -0.84 -15.33 -0.85
N GLY A 160 -0.90 -15.58 -2.17
CA GLY A 160 -1.63 -16.73 -2.73
C GLY A 160 -1.04 -17.34 -4.02
N HIS A 161 0.15 -16.97 -4.45
CA HIS A 161 0.79 -17.61 -5.61
C HIS A 161 2.19 -18.15 -5.29
N GLY A 162 2.24 -19.16 -4.43
CA GLY A 162 3.37 -20.07 -4.38
C GLY A 162 3.53 -20.74 -5.75
N HIS A 163 4.46 -20.26 -6.57
CA HIS A 163 4.95 -21.03 -7.70
C HIS A 163 5.69 -22.24 -7.17
N GLY A 164 4.97 -23.35 -7.01
CA GLY A 164 5.55 -24.66 -6.83
C GLY A 164 6.45 -24.94 -8.03
N ASP A 165 7.73 -25.08 -7.75
CA ASP A 165 8.75 -25.55 -8.68
C ASP A 165 8.39 -26.99 -9.09
N HIS A 166 7.71 -27.14 -10.22
CA HIS A 166 7.44 -28.43 -10.82
C HIS A 166 8.68 -28.88 -11.60
N THR A 167 9.56 -29.60 -10.93
CA THR A 167 10.57 -30.46 -11.58
C THR A 167 9.83 -31.49 -12.40
N HIS A 168 9.74 -31.28 -13.71
CA HIS A 168 9.31 -32.30 -14.65
C HIS A 168 10.39 -33.36 -14.78
N GLY A 169 10.15 -34.54 -14.18
CA GLY A 169 10.86 -35.74 -14.47
C GLY A 169 10.58 -36.14 -15.93
N ASP A 170 11.66 -36.32 -16.65
CA ASP A 170 11.74 -36.79 -18.03
C ASP A 170 11.37 -38.30 -18.03
N ASP A 171 10.14 -38.65 -18.41
CA ASP A 171 9.75 -39.98 -18.77
C ASP A 171 9.11 -39.96 -20.17
N GLY A 172 9.92 -40.42 -21.15
CA GLY A 172 9.57 -40.48 -22.55
C GLY A 172 8.41 -41.45 -22.82
N HIS A 173 7.32 -40.95 -23.34
CA HIS A 173 6.31 -41.75 -24.01
C HIS A 173 6.13 -41.23 -25.45
N ALA A 174 6.67 -42.05 -26.37
CA ALA A 174 6.43 -41.94 -27.80
C ALA A 174 4.99 -42.37 -28.12
N HIS A 175 4.14 -41.46 -28.57
CA HIS A 175 2.86 -41.78 -29.19
C HIS A 175 2.88 -41.32 -30.65
N SER A 176 2.95 -42.30 -31.54
CA SER A 176 2.71 -42.14 -32.98
C SER A 176 1.20 -42.04 -33.23
N HIS A 177 0.71 -40.91 -33.70
CA HIS A 177 -0.63 -40.80 -34.25
C HIS A 177 -0.56 -40.70 -35.77
N ALA A 178 -1.15 -41.73 -36.39
CA ALA A 178 -1.46 -41.76 -37.80
C ALA A 178 -2.56 -40.72 -38.12
N GLY A 179 -2.40 -40.04 -39.24
CA GLY A 179 -3.34 -39.03 -39.69
C GLY A 179 -4.63 -39.59 -40.22
N ASP A 180 -5.70 -38.88 -39.96
CA ASP A 180 -6.92 -38.99 -40.75
C ASP A 180 -7.37 -37.53 -41.07
N GLY A 181 -7.37 -37.28 -42.39
CA GLY A 181 -7.77 -36.00 -42.92
C GLY A 181 -9.29 -35.84 -42.95
N HIS A 182 -9.79 -34.79 -42.41
CA HIS A 182 -11.15 -34.33 -42.62
C HIS A 182 -11.16 -33.04 -43.40
N SER A 183 -11.59 -33.18 -44.66
CA SER A 183 -11.91 -32.11 -45.61
C SER A 183 -13.28 -31.50 -45.21
N HIS A 184 -13.33 -30.25 -44.83
CA HIS A 184 -14.57 -29.51 -44.70
C HIS A 184 -14.80 -28.63 -45.94
N GLY A 185 -15.86 -29.01 -46.68
CA GLY A 185 -16.34 -28.27 -47.83
C GLY A 185 -16.93 -26.89 -47.45
N VAL A 186 -16.52 -25.90 -48.20
CA VAL A 186 -17.10 -24.56 -48.19
C VAL A 186 -18.50 -24.57 -48.82
N HIS A 187 -19.53 -24.23 -48.08
CA HIS A 187 -20.85 -23.89 -48.63
C HIS A 187 -20.89 -22.42 -48.97
N SER A 188 -20.89 -22.11 -50.24
CA SER A 188 -21.29 -20.84 -50.81
C SER A 188 -22.82 -20.75 -50.78
N ILE A 189 -23.38 -19.74 -50.19
CA ILE A 189 -24.76 -19.33 -50.36
C ILE A 189 -24.76 -18.09 -51.21
N ASP A 190 -25.23 -18.28 -52.42
CA ASP A 190 -25.45 -17.29 -53.43
C ASP A 190 -26.85 -16.65 -53.23
N GLY A 191 -26.96 -15.40 -53.72
CA GLY A 191 -27.95 -14.41 -53.44
C GLY A 191 -29.41 -14.71 -53.83
N GLY A 192 -30.24 -13.76 -53.54
CA GLY A 192 -31.64 -13.69 -53.96
C GLY A 192 -32.26 -12.36 -53.59
N GLU A 193 -32.33 -11.50 -54.61
CA GLU A 193 -33.11 -10.25 -54.63
C GLU A 193 -34.61 -10.55 -54.51
N SER A 194 -35.32 -9.68 -53.80
CA SER A 194 -36.56 -8.99 -54.22
C SER A 194 -37.05 -8.06 -53.12
#